data_1fa77c80966fe6e35bf428d270226f99
#
_entry.id   1fa77c80966fe6e35bf428d270226f99
#
_cell.length_a   1.000
_cell.length_b   1.000
_cell.length_c   1.000
_cell.angle_alpha   90.00
_cell.angle_beta   90.00
_cell.angle_gamma   90.00
#
_symmetry.space_group_name_H-M   'P 1'
#
loop_
_entity.id
_entity.type
_entity.pdbx_description
1 polymer ?
#
loop_
_entity_poly.entity_id
_entity_poly.type
_entity_poly.pdbx_seq_one_letter_code
_entity_poly.pdbx_strand_id
1 'polypeptide(L)'
;SGNPLSEITRLALARRAFAHTSSYDASIVAWLDAGLPVTGADNGSTTPGLPDTLHLGLERVDELRYGENPHQVGARYRWAVDLTGWWDAARLHGGKAMSYLNVLDTEAAWRLVHELGDEPAAVVVKHTNPCGAAVAGDIGEAWAAAHACDPTSAFGGIVAVNRPLTMAVAGPLAEVFTEVVVAPSYEPDALDTLQARTNLRILEAPPPGPRLLDVRAIDGGLLVQGPDPVDDDVNDWTVVTRREPSETEWLDLVFAWRVVARVTSNAIVLARHRQAVGI
;
A
#
# COMPACT_ATOMS: atom_id res chain seq x y z
N SER A 1 44.33 15.13 -28.13
CA SER A 1 43.17 15.92 -28.62
C SER A 1 41.91 15.11 -28.41
N GLY A 2 41.30 15.34 -27.24
CA GLY A 2 40.00 14.72 -26.92
C GLY A 2 38.90 15.31 -27.78
N ASN A 3 38.06 14.45 -28.33
CA ASN A 3 36.90 14.85 -29.08
C ASN A 3 35.97 15.63 -28.17
N PRO A 4 35.58 16.90 -28.46
CA PRO A 4 34.74 17.67 -27.55
C PRO A 4 33.38 16.99 -27.39
N LEU A 5 32.83 16.98 -26.18
CA LEU A 5 31.52 16.44 -25.89
C LEU A 5 30.47 17.13 -26.77
N SER A 6 29.54 16.35 -27.33
CA SER A 6 28.44 16.90 -28.10
C SER A 6 27.57 17.85 -27.26
N GLU A 7 26.86 18.76 -27.88
CA GLU A 7 25.94 19.66 -27.19
C GLU A 7 24.86 18.88 -26.40
N ILE A 8 24.30 17.84 -27.02
CA ILE A 8 23.31 16.94 -26.38
C ILE A 8 23.91 16.32 -25.12
N THR A 9 25.17 15.84 -25.18
CA THR A 9 25.84 15.26 -24.00
C THR A 9 26.04 16.30 -22.91
N ARG A 10 26.44 17.52 -23.26
CA ARG A 10 26.63 18.62 -22.29
C ARG A 10 25.31 19.00 -21.62
N LEU A 11 24.23 19.11 -22.37
CA LEU A 11 22.88 19.40 -21.82
C LEU A 11 22.40 18.27 -20.91
N ALA A 12 22.63 16.99 -21.30
CA ALA A 12 22.28 15.85 -20.45
C ALA A 12 23.05 15.84 -19.12
N LEU A 13 24.36 16.15 -19.16
CA LEU A 13 25.17 16.27 -17.97
C LEU A 13 24.76 17.46 -17.08
N ALA A 14 24.50 18.62 -17.69
CA ALA A 14 24.00 19.79 -16.95
C ALA A 14 22.65 19.49 -16.27
N ARG A 15 21.70 18.85 -16.99
CA ARG A 15 20.44 18.43 -16.38
C ARG A 15 20.65 17.50 -15.19
N ARG A 16 21.55 16.53 -15.29
CA ARG A 16 21.86 15.61 -14.16
C ARG A 16 22.47 16.36 -12.97
N ALA A 17 23.39 17.31 -13.24
CA ALA A 17 24.01 18.12 -12.17
C ALA A 17 22.95 18.96 -11.44
N PHE A 18 22.09 19.67 -12.18
CA PHE A 18 21.02 20.47 -11.57
C PHE A 18 19.97 19.62 -10.85
N ALA A 19 19.63 18.43 -11.37
CA ALA A 19 18.74 17.51 -10.65
C ALA A 19 19.36 17.04 -9.33
N HIS A 20 20.65 16.76 -9.30
CA HIS A 20 21.38 16.35 -8.09
C HIS A 20 21.41 17.45 -7.05
N THR A 21 21.81 18.68 -7.44
CA THR A 21 21.86 19.83 -6.50
C THR A 21 20.47 20.20 -5.99
N SER A 22 19.44 20.17 -6.83
CA SER A 22 18.07 20.44 -6.43
C SER A 22 17.56 19.44 -5.41
N SER A 23 17.84 18.13 -5.59
CA SER A 23 17.46 17.10 -4.61
C SER A 23 18.22 17.28 -3.30
N TYR A 24 19.50 17.68 -3.35
CA TYR A 24 20.29 17.97 -2.15
C TYR A 24 19.74 19.16 -1.39
N ASP A 25 19.45 20.28 -2.06
CA ASP A 25 18.87 21.47 -1.45
C ASP A 25 17.49 21.16 -0.84
N ALA A 26 16.65 20.39 -1.53
CA ALA A 26 15.36 19.94 -1.00
C ALA A 26 15.51 19.12 0.28
N SER A 27 16.56 18.27 0.37
CA SER A 27 16.84 17.48 1.57
C SER A 27 17.27 18.36 2.75
N ILE A 28 18.04 19.43 2.50
CA ILE A 28 18.42 20.40 3.52
C ILE A 28 17.19 21.11 4.07
N VAL A 29 16.30 21.59 3.18
CA VAL A 29 15.05 22.23 3.60
C VAL A 29 14.19 21.30 4.45
N ALA A 30 13.98 20.06 3.99
CA ALA A 30 13.21 19.08 4.74
C ALA A 30 13.82 18.77 6.13
N TRP A 31 15.16 18.71 6.23
CA TRP A 31 15.85 18.54 7.52
C TRP A 31 15.67 19.75 8.45
N LEU A 32 15.76 20.96 7.91
CA LEU A 32 15.54 22.20 8.68
C LEU A 32 14.09 22.27 9.18
N ASP A 33 13.11 21.94 8.33
CA ASP A 33 11.68 21.94 8.68
C ASP A 33 11.38 20.93 9.79
N ALA A 34 12.02 19.76 9.78
CA ALA A 34 11.88 18.75 10.82
C ALA A 34 12.48 19.17 12.18
N GLY A 35 13.48 20.06 12.18
CA GLY A 35 14.19 20.50 13.38
C GLY A 35 13.70 21.85 13.95
N LEU A 36 12.91 22.59 13.20
CA LEU A 36 12.41 23.90 13.62
C LEU A 36 10.95 23.77 14.11
N PRO A 37 10.58 24.46 15.20
CA PRO A 37 9.17 24.60 15.53
C PRO A 37 8.50 25.36 14.38
N VAL A 38 7.44 24.79 13.82
CA VAL A 38 6.66 25.43 12.73
C VAL A 38 6.12 26.76 13.25
N THR A 39 6.78 27.85 12.84
CA THR A 39 6.37 29.22 13.19
C THR A 39 5.19 29.59 12.29
N GLY A 40 3.99 29.51 12.81
CA GLY A 40 2.75 29.86 12.12
C GLY A 40 1.49 29.39 12.82
N ALA A 41 1.64 28.52 13.82
CA ALA A 41 0.51 28.10 14.65
C ALA A 41 0.35 29.05 15.86
N ASP A 42 -0.15 30.26 15.62
CA ASP A 42 -0.58 31.20 16.67
C ASP A 42 -1.74 30.66 17.55
N ASN A 43 -2.15 29.43 17.33
CA ASN A 43 -3.31 28.81 17.96
C ASN A 43 -2.96 27.72 19.00
N GLY A 44 -1.69 27.61 19.45
CA GLY A 44 -1.31 26.64 20.50
C GLY A 44 -1.43 25.17 20.10
N SER A 45 -1.56 24.87 18.80
CA SER A 45 -1.57 23.49 18.29
C SER A 45 -0.15 22.95 18.24
N THR A 46 0.11 21.87 18.96
CA THR A 46 1.38 21.12 18.94
C THR A 46 1.44 20.11 17.80
N THR A 47 0.45 20.08 16.89
CA THR A 47 0.44 19.19 15.75
C THR A 47 1.47 19.67 14.73
N PRO A 48 2.43 18.86 14.29
CA PRO A 48 3.36 19.23 13.24
C PRO A 48 2.57 19.65 12.00
N GLY A 49 2.67 20.92 11.62
CA GLY A 49 1.98 21.44 10.43
C GLY A 49 2.67 21.00 9.15
N LEU A 50 1.98 21.16 8.02
CA LEU A 50 2.62 21.06 6.71
C LEU A 50 3.53 22.28 6.50
N PRO A 51 4.71 22.13 5.86
CA PRO A 51 5.64 23.22 5.64
C PRO A 51 5.08 24.27 4.67
N ASP A 52 5.50 25.53 4.79
CA ASP A 52 5.10 26.63 3.89
C ASP A 52 5.49 26.35 2.42
N THR A 53 6.58 25.61 2.21
CA THR A 53 7.08 25.22 0.89
C THR A 53 7.35 23.72 0.86
N LEU A 54 6.69 22.99 -0.05
CA LEU A 54 6.85 21.55 -0.20
C LEU A 54 7.77 21.23 -1.37
N HIS A 55 8.88 20.56 -1.10
CA HIS A 55 9.83 20.07 -2.09
C HIS A 55 9.74 18.55 -2.23
N LEU A 56 9.29 18.07 -3.39
CA LEU A 56 9.19 16.63 -3.69
C LEU A 56 10.33 16.20 -4.60
N GLY A 57 11.42 15.72 -4.00
CA GLY A 57 12.53 15.11 -4.76
C GLY A 57 12.21 13.65 -5.07
N LEU A 58 11.91 13.33 -6.33
CA LEU A 58 11.52 12.00 -6.75
C LEU A 58 12.36 11.53 -7.95
N GLU A 59 12.79 10.27 -7.94
CA GLU A 59 13.49 9.59 -9.03
C GLU A 59 12.60 8.50 -9.64
N ARG A 60 12.54 8.46 -10.98
CA ARG A 60 11.86 7.37 -11.67
C ARG A 60 12.68 6.08 -11.56
N VAL A 61 12.05 5.02 -11.05
CA VAL A 61 12.66 3.70 -10.87
C VAL A 61 12.10 2.64 -11.80
N ASP A 62 10.81 2.70 -12.11
CA ASP A 62 10.17 1.74 -12.99
C ASP A 62 9.31 2.45 -14.03
N GLU A 63 9.31 1.92 -15.24
CA GLU A 63 8.31 2.20 -16.27
C GLU A 63 7.22 1.15 -16.16
N LEU A 64 5.97 1.59 -16.00
CA LEU A 64 4.84 0.69 -15.88
C LEU A 64 4.30 0.34 -17.27
N ARG A 65 3.65 -0.81 -17.38
CA ARG A 65 3.14 -1.29 -18.66
C ARG A 65 2.17 -0.30 -19.32
N TYR A 66 1.37 0.41 -18.52
CA TYR A 66 0.49 1.54 -18.87
C TYR A 66 0.00 2.21 -17.57
N GLY A 67 -0.65 3.37 -17.68
CA GLY A 67 -1.31 4.06 -16.58
C GLY A 67 -2.62 3.37 -16.15
N GLU A 68 -3.62 4.13 -15.75
CA GLU A 68 -4.96 3.58 -15.44
C GLU A 68 -5.60 2.97 -16.70
N ASN A 69 -5.45 3.64 -17.83
CA ASN A 69 -5.93 3.16 -19.14
C ASN A 69 -4.76 2.80 -20.06
N PRO A 70 -4.96 1.89 -21.03
CA PRO A 70 -3.88 1.37 -21.89
C PRO A 70 -3.14 2.42 -22.72
N HIS A 71 -3.74 3.56 -23.01
CA HIS A 71 -3.13 4.64 -23.79
C HIS A 71 -2.32 5.64 -22.94
N GLN A 72 -2.38 5.53 -21.61
CA GLN A 72 -1.67 6.41 -20.69
C GLN A 72 -0.29 5.84 -20.36
N VAL A 73 0.71 6.72 -20.33
CA VAL A 73 2.04 6.37 -19.84
C VAL A 73 2.02 6.39 -18.30
N GLY A 74 2.61 5.38 -17.70
CA GLY A 74 2.75 5.27 -16.25
C GLY A 74 4.17 4.96 -15.83
N ALA A 75 4.58 5.45 -14.67
CA ALA A 75 5.88 5.15 -14.08
C ALA A 75 5.78 5.19 -12.56
N ARG A 76 6.62 4.40 -11.89
CA ARG A 76 6.83 4.49 -10.46
C ARG A 76 8.03 5.38 -10.18
N TYR A 77 7.85 6.27 -9.21
CA TYR A 77 8.91 7.11 -8.67
C TYR A 77 9.15 6.74 -7.21
N ARG A 78 10.37 6.89 -6.75
CA ARG A 78 10.73 6.81 -5.32
C ARG A 78 11.27 8.15 -4.83
N TRP A 79 11.30 8.34 -3.52
CA TRP A 79 11.99 9.47 -2.92
C TRP A 79 13.48 9.44 -3.27
N ALA A 80 14.04 10.59 -3.64
CA ALA A 80 15.46 10.72 -3.99
C ALA A 80 16.39 10.70 -2.77
N VAL A 81 15.84 10.86 -1.57
CA VAL A 81 16.52 10.70 -0.28
C VAL A 81 16.37 9.28 0.23
N ASP A 82 17.20 8.84 1.20
CA ASP A 82 17.26 7.48 1.76
C ASP A 82 15.97 7.03 2.50
N LEU A 83 14.82 7.22 1.89
CA LEU A 83 13.52 6.70 2.31
C LEU A 83 13.17 5.50 1.42
N THR A 84 13.83 4.36 1.66
CA THR A 84 13.49 3.12 0.96
C THR A 84 12.17 2.57 1.47
N GLY A 85 11.17 2.52 0.58
CA GLY A 85 9.88 1.87 0.86
C GLY A 85 9.96 0.37 0.61
N TRP A 86 8.93 -0.36 1.06
CA TRP A 86 8.82 -1.80 0.84
C TRP A 86 8.84 -2.19 -0.67
N TRP A 87 8.35 -1.30 -1.55
CA TRP A 87 8.40 -1.48 -3.00
C TRP A 87 9.81 -1.62 -3.56
N ASP A 88 10.81 -0.97 -2.94
CA ASP A 88 12.20 -1.01 -3.40
C ASP A 88 12.90 -2.30 -2.96
N ALA A 89 12.40 -2.93 -1.89
CA ALA A 89 12.86 -4.22 -1.40
C ALA A 89 12.04 -5.40 -1.96
N ALA A 90 10.90 -5.12 -2.63
CA ALA A 90 10.04 -6.15 -3.16
C ALA A 90 10.68 -6.91 -4.32
N ARG A 91 10.43 -8.23 -4.35
CA ARG A 91 10.93 -9.15 -5.39
C ARG A 91 9.77 -9.75 -6.17
N LEU A 92 9.79 -9.59 -7.48
CA LEU A 92 8.82 -10.23 -8.38
C LEU A 92 9.36 -11.61 -8.82
N HIS A 93 8.68 -12.68 -8.40
CA HIS A 93 9.05 -14.07 -8.70
C HIS A 93 8.49 -14.58 -10.03
N GLY A 94 7.48 -13.93 -10.59
CA GLY A 94 6.85 -14.37 -11.83
C GLY A 94 5.76 -13.42 -12.30
N GLY A 95 5.23 -13.71 -13.48
CA GLY A 95 4.14 -12.95 -14.08
C GLY A 95 4.58 -11.84 -15.03
N LYS A 96 3.62 -11.04 -15.45
CA LYS A 96 3.83 -9.88 -16.35
C LYS A 96 4.31 -8.66 -15.58
N ALA A 97 4.86 -7.67 -16.30
CA ALA A 97 5.13 -6.36 -15.72
C ALA A 97 3.87 -5.75 -15.08
N MET A 98 4.07 -5.02 -13.99
CA MET A 98 2.99 -4.35 -13.27
C MET A 98 2.38 -3.22 -14.11
N SER A 99 1.07 -3.04 -14.03
CA SER A 99 0.38 -1.84 -14.49
C SER A 99 0.23 -0.85 -13.33
N TYR A 100 -0.21 0.37 -13.64
CA TYR A 100 -0.52 1.38 -12.63
C TYR A 100 -1.51 0.87 -11.57
N LEU A 101 -2.61 0.26 -12.00
CA LEU A 101 -3.61 -0.29 -11.10
C LEU A 101 -3.07 -1.48 -10.29
N ASN A 102 -2.22 -2.34 -10.89
CA ASN A 102 -1.61 -3.42 -10.12
C ASN A 102 -0.77 -2.86 -8.94
N VAL A 103 0.00 -1.80 -9.16
CA VAL A 103 0.79 -1.17 -8.09
C VAL A 103 -0.11 -0.54 -7.05
N LEU A 104 -1.12 0.22 -7.48
CA LEU A 104 -2.03 0.94 -6.59
C LEU A 104 -2.85 -0.02 -5.70
N ASP A 105 -3.44 -1.05 -6.32
CA ASP A 105 -4.24 -2.05 -5.60
C ASP A 105 -3.37 -2.93 -4.69
N THR A 106 -2.13 -3.25 -5.12
CA THR A 106 -1.18 -4.00 -4.27
C THR A 106 -0.75 -3.19 -3.05
N GLU A 107 -0.50 -1.88 -3.20
CA GLU A 107 -0.22 -0.98 -2.08
C GLU A 107 -1.37 -0.99 -1.06
N ALA A 108 -2.62 -0.89 -1.53
CA ALA A 108 -3.80 -0.93 -0.68
C ALA A 108 -3.93 -2.27 0.05
N ALA A 109 -3.78 -3.39 -0.66
CA ALA A 109 -3.87 -4.74 -0.09
C ALA A 109 -2.77 -5.01 0.93
N TRP A 110 -1.51 -4.63 0.59
CA TRP A 110 -0.35 -4.88 1.45
C TRP A 110 -0.39 -4.09 2.75
N ARG A 111 -0.88 -2.86 2.71
CA ARG A 111 -1.09 -2.07 3.93
C ARG A 111 -2.21 -2.62 4.77
N LEU A 112 -3.37 -2.87 4.18
CA LEU A 112 -4.51 -3.36 4.93
C LEU A 112 -4.20 -4.67 5.66
N VAL A 113 -3.57 -5.65 5.00
CA VAL A 113 -3.28 -6.95 5.63
C VAL A 113 -2.37 -6.83 6.85
N HIS A 114 -1.47 -5.83 6.89
CA HIS A 114 -0.60 -5.57 8.04
C HIS A 114 -1.27 -4.71 9.12
N GLU A 115 -2.28 -3.94 8.77
CA GLU A 115 -3.09 -3.16 9.72
C GLU A 115 -4.13 -4.02 10.45
N LEU A 116 -4.41 -5.25 9.99
CA LEU A 116 -5.30 -6.19 10.68
C LEU A 116 -4.70 -6.80 11.96
N GLY A 117 -3.41 -6.61 12.21
CA GLY A 117 -2.70 -7.07 13.41
C GLY A 117 -1.71 -8.20 13.14
N ASP A 118 -1.24 -8.82 14.24
CA ASP A 118 -0.15 -9.80 14.19
C ASP A 118 -0.60 -11.25 13.94
N GLU A 119 -1.89 -11.53 13.95
CA GLU A 119 -2.40 -12.87 13.67
C GLU A 119 -2.43 -13.15 12.16
N PRO A 120 -2.51 -14.43 11.72
CA PRO A 120 -2.62 -14.74 10.30
C PRO A 120 -3.81 -14.04 9.66
N ALA A 121 -3.54 -13.23 8.63
CA ALA A 121 -4.55 -12.41 7.95
C ALA A 121 -4.41 -12.50 6.43
N ALA A 122 -5.53 -12.42 5.76
CA ALA A 122 -5.63 -12.34 4.31
C ALA A 122 -6.62 -11.25 3.90
N VAL A 123 -6.31 -10.57 2.81
CA VAL A 123 -7.21 -9.59 2.19
C VAL A 123 -7.28 -9.79 0.68
N VAL A 124 -8.42 -9.45 0.12
CA VAL A 124 -8.63 -9.34 -1.33
C VAL A 124 -9.04 -7.91 -1.64
N VAL A 125 -8.30 -7.26 -2.53
CA VAL A 125 -8.54 -5.86 -2.92
C VAL A 125 -8.79 -5.78 -4.41
N LYS A 126 -9.74 -4.93 -4.79
CA LYS A 126 -10.01 -4.58 -6.17
C LYS A 126 -10.39 -3.11 -6.27
N HIS A 127 -9.77 -2.39 -7.23
CA HIS A 127 -10.00 -0.95 -7.40
C HIS A 127 -9.77 -0.16 -6.09
N THR A 128 -8.66 -0.46 -5.41
CA THR A 128 -8.22 0.10 -4.12
C THR A 128 -9.12 -0.21 -2.91
N ASN A 129 -10.26 -0.85 -3.10
CA ASN A 129 -11.16 -1.21 -2.00
C ASN A 129 -11.06 -2.71 -1.67
N PRO A 130 -11.11 -3.08 -0.38
CA PRO A 130 -11.24 -4.48 -0.01
C PRO A 130 -12.61 -5.02 -0.45
N CYS A 131 -12.63 -6.21 -1.02
CA CYS A 131 -13.83 -7.01 -1.26
C CYS A 131 -13.84 -8.27 -0.40
N GLY A 132 -12.79 -8.48 0.39
CA GLY A 132 -12.70 -9.53 1.39
C GLY A 132 -11.53 -9.30 2.33
N ALA A 133 -11.74 -9.60 3.60
CA ALA A 133 -10.71 -9.54 4.63
C ALA A 133 -11.03 -10.54 5.73
N ALA A 134 -10.02 -11.19 6.30
CA ALA A 134 -10.19 -12.06 7.44
C ALA A 134 -8.90 -12.24 8.24
N VAL A 135 -9.08 -12.52 9.53
CA VAL A 135 -8.05 -12.96 10.47
C VAL A 135 -8.48 -14.31 11.03
N ALA A 136 -7.60 -15.30 11.02
CA ALA A 136 -7.93 -16.67 11.45
C ALA A 136 -6.75 -17.33 12.19
N GLY A 137 -6.93 -18.60 12.58
CA GLY A 137 -5.90 -19.37 13.29
C GLY A 137 -4.70 -19.71 12.41
N ASP A 138 -4.90 -19.86 11.11
CA ASP A 138 -3.84 -20.07 10.13
C ASP A 138 -4.13 -19.31 8.83
N ILE A 139 -3.12 -19.26 7.94
CA ILE A 139 -3.19 -18.46 6.72
C ILE A 139 -4.12 -19.04 5.66
N GLY A 140 -4.32 -20.37 5.65
CA GLY A 140 -5.25 -21.04 4.75
C GLY A 140 -6.70 -20.73 5.10
N GLU A 141 -7.03 -20.77 6.40
CA GLU A 141 -8.34 -20.37 6.93
C GLU A 141 -8.61 -18.88 6.68
N ALA A 142 -7.60 -18.02 6.94
CA ALA A 142 -7.71 -16.59 6.68
C ALA A 142 -8.01 -16.29 5.20
N TRP A 143 -7.29 -16.94 4.29
CA TRP A 143 -7.55 -16.84 2.85
C TRP A 143 -8.95 -17.31 2.47
N ALA A 144 -9.35 -18.49 2.91
CA ALA A 144 -10.66 -19.04 2.60
C ALA A 144 -11.80 -18.14 3.08
N ALA A 145 -11.69 -17.59 4.30
CA ALA A 145 -12.64 -16.65 4.86
C ALA A 145 -12.66 -15.30 4.12
N ALA A 146 -11.49 -14.73 3.80
CA ALA A 146 -11.41 -13.49 3.03
C ALA A 146 -12.04 -13.63 1.64
N HIS A 147 -11.72 -14.70 0.92
CA HIS A 147 -12.28 -14.97 -0.41
C HIS A 147 -13.81 -15.20 -0.37
N ALA A 148 -14.31 -15.83 0.69
CA ALA A 148 -15.74 -16.13 0.84
C ALA A 148 -16.63 -14.89 1.08
N CYS A 149 -16.04 -13.72 1.39
CA CYS A 149 -16.80 -12.47 1.57
C CYS A 149 -17.54 -12.07 0.27
N ASP A 150 -16.79 -11.98 -0.84
CA ASP A 150 -17.35 -11.70 -2.17
C ASP A 150 -16.51 -12.36 -3.26
N PRO A 151 -16.74 -13.65 -3.57
CA PRO A 151 -16.00 -14.35 -4.61
C PRO A 151 -16.16 -13.75 -6.01
N THR A 152 -17.27 -13.05 -6.25
CA THR A 152 -17.54 -12.42 -7.55
C THR A 152 -16.65 -11.20 -7.76
N SER A 153 -16.55 -10.33 -6.77
CA SER A 153 -15.68 -9.15 -6.82
C SER A 153 -14.20 -9.53 -6.70
N ALA A 154 -13.87 -10.64 -6.03
CA ALA A 154 -12.51 -11.15 -5.91
C ALA A 154 -11.86 -11.54 -7.25
N PHE A 155 -12.68 -11.83 -8.27
CA PHE A 155 -12.18 -12.17 -9.61
C PHE A 155 -11.37 -11.04 -10.23
N GLY A 156 -10.07 -11.31 -10.51
CA GLY A 156 -9.12 -10.33 -11.02
C GLY A 156 -8.65 -9.31 -9.97
N GLY A 157 -8.83 -9.60 -8.69
CA GLY A 157 -8.33 -8.79 -7.58
C GLY A 157 -6.87 -9.07 -7.24
N ILE A 158 -6.42 -8.38 -6.20
CA ILE A 158 -5.11 -8.53 -5.57
C ILE A 158 -5.29 -9.26 -4.25
N VAL A 159 -4.47 -10.26 -4.01
CA VAL A 159 -4.45 -11.02 -2.75
C VAL A 159 -3.20 -10.67 -1.97
N ALA A 160 -3.37 -10.31 -0.70
CA ALA A 160 -2.26 -10.11 0.23
C ALA A 160 -2.44 -10.98 1.48
N VAL A 161 -1.33 -11.56 1.94
CA VAL A 161 -1.26 -12.33 3.19
C VAL A 161 -0.07 -11.86 4.02
N ASN A 162 -0.22 -11.80 5.36
CA ASN A 162 0.81 -11.31 6.27
C ASN A 162 1.72 -12.41 6.85
N ARG A 163 1.59 -13.63 6.37
CA ARG A 163 2.41 -14.81 6.77
C ARG A 163 2.99 -15.48 5.53
N PRO A 164 4.03 -16.33 5.68
CA PRO A 164 4.52 -17.16 4.58
C PRO A 164 3.36 -17.86 3.87
N LEU A 165 3.32 -17.73 2.54
CA LEU A 165 2.26 -18.31 1.74
C LEU A 165 2.53 -19.79 1.53
N THR A 166 1.59 -20.63 1.99
CA THR A 166 1.67 -22.07 1.99
C THR A 166 0.80 -22.69 0.88
N MET A 167 0.92 -24.01 0.68
CA MET A 167 0.06 -24.74 -0.24
C MET A 167 -1.44 -24.67 0.10
N ALA A 168 -1.78 -24.44 1.39
CA ALA A 168 -3.18 -24.24 1.80
C ALA A 168 -3.81 -22.98 1.16
N VAL A 169 -2.99 -21.98 0.81
CA VAL A 169 -3.41 -20.80 0.05
C VAL A 169 -3.17 -21.00 -1.45
N ALA A 170 -1.97 -21.47 -1.85
CA ALA A 170 -1.56 -21.53 -3.24
C ALA A 170 -2.46 -22.44 -4.10
N GLY A 171 -2.86 -23.58 -3.56
CA GLY A 171 -3.72 -24.55 -4.26
C GLY A 171 -5.07 -23.90 -4.67
N PRO A 172 -5.90 -23.47 -3.71
CA PRO A 172 -7.17 -22.81 -4.03
C PRO A 172 -7.00 -21.50 -4.84
N LEU A 173 -5.98 -20.70 -4.56
CA LEU A 173 -5.70 -19.46 -5.28
C LEU A 173 -5.38 -19.70 -6.75
N ALA A 174 -4.71 -20.80 -7.09
CA ALA A 174 -4.40 -21.17 -8.47
C ALA A 174 -5.66 -21.40 -9.33
N GLU A 175 -6.80 -21.72 -8.73
CA GLU A 175 -8.07 -21.90 -9.43
C GLU A 175 -8.85 -20.60 -9.63
N VAL A 176 -8.44 -19.52 -8.95
CA VAL A 176 -9.08 -18.19 -9.04
C VAL A 176 -8.25 -17.28 -9.94
N PHE A 177 -8.91 -16.54 -10.83
CA PHE A 177 -8.20 -15.50 -11.58
C PHE A 177 -7.82 -14.37 -10.66
N THR A 178 -6.51 -14.23 -10.42
CA THR A 178 -5.88 -13.21 -9.57
C THR A 178 -4.82 -12.47 -10.37
N GLU A 179 -4.77 -11.16 -10.26
CA GLU A 179 -3.80 -10.32 -10.98
C GLU A 179 -2.44 -10.30 -10.26
N VAL A 180 -2.45 -10.14 -8.94
CA VAL A 180 -1.24 -10.11 -8.10
C VAL A 180 -1.51 -10.87 -6.80
N VAL A 181 -0.50 -11.59 -6.34
CA VAL A 181 -0.43 -12.09 -4.97
C VAL A 181 0.83 -11.53 -4.30
N VAL A 182 0.70 -11.03 -3.06
CA VAL A 182 1.81 -10.51 -2.27
C VAL A 182 1.86 -11.18 -0.90
N ALA A 183 3.06 -11.60 -0.51
CA ALA A 183 3.34 -12.27 0.75
C ALA A 183 4.73 -11.91 1.28
N PRO A 184 5.03 -12.09 2.59
CA PRO A 184 6.37 -11.87 3.13
C PRO A 184 7.38 -12.94 2.66
N SER A 185 6.91 -14.13 2.31
CA SER A 185 7.68 -15.22 1.69
C SER A 185 6.75 -16.30 1.16
N TYR A 186 7.29 -17.29 0.47
CA TYR A 186 6.56 -18.40 -0.12
C TYR A 186 7.23 -19.73 0.25
N GLU A 187 6.46 -20.74 0.60
CA GLU A 187 6.97 -22.13 0.61
C GLU A 187 7.33 -22.57 -0.81
N PRO A 188 8.35 -23.40 -1.00
CA PRO A 188 8.84 -23.76 -2.35
C PRO A 188 7.78 -24.35 -3.27
N ASP A 189 6.99 -25.30 -2.79
CA ASP A 189 5.92 -25.96 -3.53
C ASP A 189 4.72 -25.04 -3.83
N ALA A 190 4.44 -24.12 -2.92
CA ALA A 190 3.46 -23.06 -3.13
C ALA A 190 3.90 -22.08 -4.22
N LEU A 191 5.18 -21.67 -4.20
CA LEU A 191 5.75 -20.81 -5.21
C LEU A 191 5.72 -21.47 -6.59
N ASP A 192 6.15 -22.73 -6.69
CA ASP A 192 6.14 -23.50 -7.94
C ASP A 192 4.72 -23.60 -8.52
N THR A 193 3.72 -23.87 -7.66
CA THR A 193 2.31 -23.94 -8.03
C THR A 193 1.82 -22.61 -8.62
N LEU A 194 2.14 -21.48 -7.99
CA LEU A 194 1.73 -20.17 -8.45
C LEU A 194 2.49 -19.73 -9.72
N GLN A 195 3.76 -20.08 -9.86
CA GLN A 195 4.57 -19.75 -11.05
C GLN A 195 4.07 -20.45 -12.32
N ALA A 196 3.37 -21.58 -12.19
CA ALA A 196 2.69 -22.21 -13.32
C ALA A 196 1.61 -21.29 -13.95
N ARG A 197 1.15 -20.26 -13.24
CA ARG A 197 0.17 -19.27 -13.68
C ARG A 197 0.90 -18.05 -14.33
N THR A 198 1.26 -18.16 -15.58
CA THR A 198 2.12 -17.20 -16.32
C THR A 198 1.67 -15.74 -16.29
N ASN A 199 0.40 -15.47 -15.98
CA ASN A 199 -0.14 -14.10 -15.90
C ASN A 199 -0.20 -13.56 -14.47
N LEU A 200 -0.07 -14.41 -13.44
CA LEU A 200 -0.11 -14.02 -12.03
C LEU A 200 1.22 -13.36 -11.64
N ARG A 201 1.18 -12.14 -11.10
CA ARG A 201 2.34 -11.49 -10.52
C ARG A 201 2.49 -11.97 -9.09
N ILE A 202 3.65 -12.55 -8.78
CA ILE A 202 3.96 -13.13 -7.48
C ILE A 202 5.00 -12.24 -6.82
N LEU A 203 4.60 -11.49 -5.80
CA LEU A 203 5.42 -10.47 -5.17
C LEU A 203 5.77 -10.89 -3.74
N GLU A 204 7.07 -10.93 -3.45
CA GLU A 204 7.60 -11.08 -2.09
C GLU A 204 8.04 -9.71 -1.58
N ALA A 205 7.60 -9.34 -0.38
CA ALA A 205 7.86 -8.00 0.14
C ALA A 205 7.97 -7.98 1.68
N PRO A 206 8.85 -7.12 2.25
CA PRO A 206 8.85 -6.86 3.69
C PRO A 206 7.58 -6.07 4.07
N PRO A 207 7.20 -6.06 5.37
CA PRO A 207 6.10 -5.25 5.86
C PRO A 207 6.22 -3.77 5.46
N PRO A 208 5.09 -3.06 5.24
CA PRO A 208 5.12 -1.65 4.87
C PRO A 208 5.59 -0.78 6.03
N GLY A 209 6.42 0.22 5.73
CA GLY A 209 6.77 1.27 6.67
C GLY A 209 5.64 2.30 6.84
N PRO A 210 5.83 3.30 7.73
CA PRO A 210 4.84 4.35 7.94
C PRO A 210 4.56 5.14 6.66
N ARG A 211 3.32 5.61 6.50
CA ARG A 211 2.98 6.59 5.46
C ARG A 211 3.54 7.95 5.86
N LEU A 212 4.06 8.69 4.90
CA LEU A 212 4.57 10.04 5.15
C LEU A 212 3.52 11.10 4.84
N LEU A 213 3.05 11.15 3.61
CA LEU A 213 2.09 12.13 3.12
C LEU A 213 1.12 11.45 2.15
N ASP A 214 -0.12 11.91 2.13
CA ASP A 214 -1.07 11.65 1.06
C ASP A 214 -1.12 12.88 0.14
N VAL A 215 -0.87 12.66 -1.17
CA VAL A 215 -0.72 13.72 -2.16
C VAL A 215 -1.64 13.46 -3.35
N ARG A 216 -2.48 14.44 -3.68
CA ARG A 216 -3.39 14.36 -4.83
C ARG A 216 -3.23 15.56 -5.74
N ALA A 217 -3.10 15.31 -7.03
CA ALA A 217 -3.07 16.36 -8.04
C ALA A 217 -4.44 17.04 -8.16
N ILE A 218 -4.42 18.38 -8.22
CA ILE A 218 -5.58 19.22 -8.55
C ILE A 218 -5.16 20.22 -9.63
N ASP A 219 -6.11 20.93 -10.20
CA ASP A 219 -5.77 21.98 -11.15
C ASP A 219 -4.94 23.07 -10.49
N GLY A 220 -3.76 23.34 -11.06
CA GLY A 220 -2.83 24.34 -10.57
C GLY A 220 -2.00 23.97 -9.33
N GLY A 221 -2.10 22.74 -8.79
CA GLY A 221 -1.33 22.35 -7.62
C GLY A 221 -1.59 20.96 -7.07
N LEU A 222 -1.38 20.81 -5.76
CA LEU A 222 -1.55 19.57 -5.03
C LEU A 222 -2.38 19.81 -3.76
N LEU A 223 -3.23 18.85 -3.42
CA LEU A 223 -3.72 18.66 -2.05
C LEU A 223 -2.73 17.75 -1.33
N VAL A 224 -2.37 18.12 -0.12
CA VAL A 224 -1.45 17.35 0.73
C VAL A 224 -2.05 17.24 2.11
N GLN A 225 -2.01 16.04 2.67
CA GLN A 225 -2.42 15.78 4.06
C GLN A 225 -1.48 14.80 4.72
N GLY A 226 -1.46 14.76 6.06
CA GLY A 226 -0.82 13.71 6.83
C GLY A 226 -1.51 12.35 6.59
N PRO A 227 -0.83 11.26 6.94
CA PRO A 227 -1.46 9.95 6.91
C PRO A 227 -2.61 9.90 7.92
N ASP A 228 -3.63 9.12 7.59
CA ASP A 228 -4.71 8.77 8.50
C ASP A 228 -4.35 7.45 9.23
N PRO A 229 -3.79 7.51 10.47
CA PRO A 229 -3.53 6.30 11.24
C PRO A 229 -4.85 5.69 11.71
N VAL A 230 -4.91 4.37 11.72
CA VAL A 230 -6.05 3.69 12.33
C VAL A 230 -5.88 3.79 13.86
N ASP A 231 -6.74 4.59 14.49
CA ASP A 231 -6.86 4.64 15.96
C ASP A 231 -7.87 3.58 16.37
N ASP A 232 -7.37 2.52 17.01
CA ASP A 232 -8.15 1.36 17.42
C ASP A 232 -7.97 1.00 18.89
N ASP A 233 -7.50 1.95 19.71
CA ASP A 233 -7.47 1.77 21.18
C ASP A 233 -8.90 1.80 21.72
N VAL A 234 -9.42 0.61 21.99
CA VAL A 234 -10.77 0.42 22.54
C VAL A 234 -10.98 1.10 23.90
N ASN A 235 -9.90 1.45 24.63
CA ASN A 235 -10.02 2.17 25.91
C ASN A 235 -10.53 3.60 25.72
N ASP A 236 -10.37 4.17 24.53
CA ASP A 236 -10.87 5.49 24.19
C ASP A 236 -12.31 5.46 23.65
N TRP A 237 -12.87 4.26 23.44
CA TRP A 237 -14.20 4.11 22.87
C TRP A 237 -15.29 4.11 23.95
N THR A 238 -16.42 4.75 23.64
CA THR A 238 -17.59 4.79 24.53
C THR A 238 -18.73 3.99 23.93
N VAL A 239 -19.26 3.02 24.69
CA VAL A 239 -20.46 2.29 24.30
C VAL A 239 -21.67 3.19 24.49
N VAL A 240 -22.30 3.59 23.39
CA VAL A 240 -23.48 4.48 23.38
C VAL A 240 -24.80 3.70 23.26
N THR A 241 -24.72 2.40 23.05
CA THR A 241 -25.88 1.51 22.93
C THR A 241 -26.35 1.01 24.30
N ARG A 242 -27.62 0.52 24.37
CA ARG A 242 -28.16 -0.03 25.63
C ARG A 242 -27.49 -1.35 26.06
N ARG A 243 -27.00 -2.12 25.10
CA ARG A 243 -26.31 -3.38 25.29
C ARG A 243 -24.83 -3.19 25.03
N GLU A 244 -24.00 -3.63 25.92
CA GLU A 244 -22.58 -3.68 25.70
C GLU A 244 -22.20 -4.86 24.77
N PRO A 245 -21.19 -4.69 23.92
CA PRO A 245 -20.64 -5.79 23.12
C PRO A 245 -20.05 -6.88 24.01
N SER A 246 -20.19 -8.14 23.63
CA SER A 246 -19.44 -9.24 24.23
C SER A 246 -17.95 -9.19 23.80
N GLU A 247 -17.09 -9.96 24.46
CA GLU A 247 -15.66 -10.04 24.09
C GLU A 247 -15.44 -10.41 22.62
N THR A 248 -16.23 -11.34 22.10
CA THR A 248 -16.15 -11.74 20.67
C THR A 248 -16.64 -10.64 19.73
N GLU A 249 -17.67 -9.89 20.11
CA GLU A 249 -18.15 -8.75 19.34
C GLU A 249 -17.16 -7.58 19.36
N TRP A 250 -16.41 -7.39 20.45
CA TRP A 250 -15.32 -6.42 20.47
C TRP A 250 -14.23 -6.75 19.47
N LEU A 251 -13.84 -8.02 19.33
CA LEU A 251 -12.87 -8.45 18.31
C LEU A 251 -13.38 -8.16 16.89
N ASP A 252 -14.67 -8.40 16.65
CA ASP A 252 -15.29 -8.11 15.37
C ASP A 252 -15.40 -6.60 15.08
N LEU A 253 -15.68 -5.79 16.12
CA LEU A 253 -15.74 -4.32 15.98
C LEU A 253 -14.38 -3.72 15.65
N VAL A 254 -13.33 -4.12 16.35
CA VAL A 254 -11.94 -3.67 16.06
C VAL A 254 -11.51 -4.10 14.65
N PHE A 255 -11.79 -5.34 14.29
CA PHE A 255 -11.51 -5.82 12.94
C PHE A 255 -12.27 -5.00 11.89
N ALA A 256 -13.58 -4.79 12.06
CA ALA A 256 -14.39 -3.99 11.14
C ALA A 256 -13.91 -2.54 11.04
N TRP A 257 -13.47 -1.94 12.15
CA TRP A 257 -12.91 -0.60 12.21
C TRP A 257 -11.63 -0.50 11.37
N ARG A 258 -10.71 -1.45 11.52
CA ARG A 258 -9.48 -1.52 10.72
C ARG A 258 -9.78 -1.68 9.22
N VAL A 259 -10.74 -2.50 8.86
CA VAL A 259 -11.13 -2.69 7.45
C VAL A 259 -11.79 -1.43 6.90
N VAL A 260 -12.78 -0.83 7.61
CA VAL A 260 -13.54 0.32 7.10
C VAL A 260 -12.67 1.55 6.92
N ALA A 261 -11.60 1.72 7.72
CA ALA A 261 -10.63 2.81 7.56
C ALA A 261 -9.91 2.78 6.19
N ARG A 262 -9.99 1.68 5.47
CA ARG A 262 -9.38 1.50 4.13
C ARG A 262 -10.42 1.34 3.01
N VAL A 263 -11.68 1.60 3.31
CA VAL A 263 -12.76 1.62 2.30
C VAL A 263 -13.06 3.07 1.93
N THR A 264 -13.22 3.31 0.63
CA THR A 264 -13.58 4.65 0.14
C THR A 264 -14.97 5.05 0.65
N SER A 265 -15.06 6.24 1.24
CA SER A 265 -16.31 6.72 1.82
C SER A 265 -17.39 7.00 0.75
N ASN A 266 -18.67 6.79 1.06
CA ASN A 266 -19.19 6.40 2.36
C ASN A 266 -19.14 4.87 2.48
N ALA A 267 -18.70 4.35 3.62
CA ALA A 267 -18.42 2.93 3.79
C ALA A 267 -19.14 2.35 5.00
N ILE A 268 -19.55 1.09 4.87
CA ILE A 268 -20.06 0.24 5.95
C ILE A 268 -19.41 -1.12 5.81
N VAL A 269 -18.86 -1.66 6.90
CA VAL A 269 -18.31 -3.00 6.96
C VAL A 269 -19.08 -3.84 7.96
N LEU A 270 -19.52 -4.99 7.53
CA LEU A 270 -20.13 -6.01 8.37
C LEU A 270 -19.12 -7.11 8.64
N ALA A 271 -18.89 -7.45 9.90
CA ALA A 271 -17.94 -8.46 10.29
C ALA A 271 -18.56 -9.50 11.24
N ARG A 272 -18.05 -10.73 11.15
CA ARG A 272 -18.38 -11.82 12.07
C ARG A 272 -17.19 -12.77 12.17
N HIS A 273 -16.78 -13.09 13.39
CA HIS A 273 -15.61 -13.95 13.67
C HIS A 273 -14.34 -13.44 12.98
N ARG A 274 -14.14 -12.12 12.99
CA ARG A 274 -13.02 -11.43 12.30
C ARG A 274 -12.92 -11.76 10.81
N GLN A 275 -14.07 -11.97 10.19
CA GLN A 275 -14.24 -12.08 8.74
C GLN A 275 -15.18 -10.97 8.28
N ALA A 276 -14.82 -10.24 7.24
CA ALA A 276 -15.75 -9.37 6.54
C ALA A 276 -16.80 -10.24 5.82
N VAL A 277 -18.06 -9.94 6.06
CA VAL A 277 -19.22 -10.64 5.44
C VAL A 277 -20.01 -9.71 4.55
N GLY A 278 -19.60 -8.43 4.47
CA GLY A 278 -20.12 -7.41 3.57
C GLY A 278 -19.31 -6.12 3.69
N ILE A 279 -18.98 -5.53 2.56
CA ILE A 279 -18.23 -4.27 2.44
C ILE A 279 -18.95 -3.37 1.42
#